data_2357be514a1c9b8aff4fa11a5886ff32
#
_entry.id   2357be514a1c9b8aff4fa11a5886ff32
#
_cell.length_a   1.000
_cell.length_b   1.000
_cell.length_c   1.000
_cell.angle_alpha   90.00
_cell.angle_beta   90.00
_cell.angle_gamma   90.00
#
_symmetry.space_group_name_H-M   'P 1'
#
loop_
_entity.id
_entity.type
_entity.pdbx_description
1 polymer ?
#
loop_
_entity_poly.entity_id
_entity_poly.type
_entity_poly.pdbx_seq_one_letter_code
_entity_poly.pdbx_strand_id
1 'polypeptide(L)'
;MKTSESSQYIKFVIIHLLIGLLIYFVPFVSKLYAISIILVGYRYVVLRKNANNEALFVAAYIVGAEVFLRMTEGNFFEQFAKYGVMGILLIGMIYRGFSKNALPYWIFGLLLLPAIFLSFFTLNFDTDIRKAITFNIIGPITLMV
;
A
#
# COMPACT_ATOMS: atom_id res chain seq x y z
N MET A 1 18.69 26.54 -13.00
CA MET A 1 17.59 25.61 -12.67
C MET A 1 17.99 24.42 -11.79
N LYS A 2 19.22 23.91 -11.84
CA LYS A 2 19.68 22.75 -11.02
C LYS A 2 19.73 22.95 -9.49
N THR A 3 19.90 24.17 -9.01
CA THR A 3 20.03 24.45 -7.56
C THR A 3 18.71 24.31 -6.77
N SER A 4 17.56 24.51 -7.41
CA SER A 4 16.25 24.38 -6.77
C SER A 4 15.87 22.92 -6.46
N GLU A 5 16.18 21.99 -7.37
CA GLU A 5 15.89 20.58 -7.18
C GLU A 5 16.73 19.97 -6.05
N SER A 6 18.03 20.25 -6.03
CA SER A 6 18.93 19.77 -4.98
C SER A 6 18.47 20.23 -3.58
N SER A 7 17.99 21.47 -3.46
CA SER A 7 17.46 22.00 -2.19
C SER A 7 16.20 21.25 -1.73
N GLN A 8 15.34 20.84 -2.65
CA GLN A 8 14.13 20.08 -2.31
C GLN A 8 14.45 18.66 -1.81
N TYR A 9 15.40 17.97 -2.44
CA TYR A 9 15.85 16.64 -1.99
C TYR A 9 16.48 16.70 -0.59
N ILE A 10 17.31 17.69 -0.31
CA ILE A 10 17.92 17.87 1.00
C ILE A 10 16.86 18.10 2.07
N LYS A 11 15.87 18.94 1.82
CA LYS A 11 14.73 19.15 2.74
C LYS A 11 13.97 17.87 3.01
N PHE A 12 13.71 17.08 1.95
CA PHE A 12 13.01 15.80 2.08
C PHE A 12 13.79 14.82 2.95
N VAL A 13 15.11 14.71 2.75
CA VAL A 13 15.98 13.86 3.57
C VAL A 13 16.00 14.33 5.02
N ILE A 14 16.11 15.63 5.28
CA ILE A 14 16.11 16.19 6.64
C ILE A 14 14.79 15.89 7.35
N ILE A 15 13.64 16.04 6.66
CA ILE A 15 12.33 15.76 7.24
C ILE A 15 12.24 14.27 7.65
N HIS A 16 12.69 13.35 6.80
CA HIS A 16 12.65 11.91 7.12
C HIS A 16 13.60 11.55 8.26
N LEU A 17 14.76 12.19 8.34
CA LEU A 17 15.69 12.01 9.43
C LEU A 17 15.08 12.50 10.76
N LEU A 18 14.41 13.65 10.77
CA LEU A 18 13.70 14.17 11.94
C LEU A 18 12.55 13.26 12.36
N ILE A 19 11.77 12.73 11.40
CA ILE A 19 10.72 11.75 11.68
C ILE A 19 11.32 10.49 12.30
N GLY A 20 12.42 9.97 11.75
CA GLY A 20 13.12 8.81 12.30
C GLY A 20 13.61 9.03 13.72
N LEU A 21 14.19 10.20 13.99
CA LEU A 21 14.62 10.58 15.33
C LEU A 21 13.44 10.69 16.32
N LEU A 22 12.34 11.28 15.88
CA LEU A 22 11.13 11.40 16.70
C LEU A 22 10.54 10.02 17.05
N ILE A 23 10.51 9.11 16.10
CA ILE A 23 10.03 7.74 16.30
C ILE A 23 10.94 6.97 17.25
N TYR A 24 12.26 7.21 17.21
CA TYR A 24 13.20 6.60 18.14
C TYR A 24 12.90 6.96 19.59
N PHE A 25 12.55 8.22 19.87
CA PHE A 25 12.18 8.66 21.22
C PHE A 25 10.73 8.30 21.61
N VAL A 26 9.82 8.27 20.64
CA VAL A 26 8.39 8.02 20.88
C VAL A 26 7.87 6.98 19.88
N PRO A 27 7.98 5.66 20.19
CA PRO A 27 7.61 4.59 19.25
C PRO A 27 6.16 4.66 18.73
N PHE A 28 5.24 5.19 19.54
CA PHE A 28 3.83 5.37 19.12
C PHE A 28 3.68 6.23 17.85
N VAL A 29 4.60 7.17 17.64
CA VAL A 29 4.60 8.04 16.45
C VAL A 29 4.75 7.22 15.15
N SER A 30 5.37 6.04 15.18
CA SER A 30 5.48 5.16 14.02
C SER A 30 4.10 4.73 13.49
N LYS A 31 3.16 4.40 14.38
CA LYS A 31 1.78 4.04 13.99
C LYS A 31 1.04 5.23 13.40
N LEU A 32 1.20 6.42 13.98
CA LEU A 32 0.62 7.65 13.43
C LEU A 32 1.20 7.98 12.06
N TYR A 33 2.50 7.79 11.88
CA TYR A 33 3.17 7.97 10.60
C TYR A 33 2.63 7.00 9.54
N ALA A 34 2.44 5.72 9.88
CA ALA A 34 1.88 4.72 8.97
C ALA A 34 0.47 5.10 8.48
N ILE A 35 -0.41 5.53 9.39
CA ILE A 35 -1.76 6.01 9.02
C ILE A 35 -1.66 7.26 8.17
N SER A 36 -0.80 8.21 8.55
CA SER A 36 -0.65 9.49 7.85
C SER A 36 -0.22 9.31 6.39
N ILE A 37 0.71 8.40 6.11
CA ILE A 37 1.16 8.09 4.74
C ILE A 37 -0.04 7.66 3.88
N ILE A 38 -0.86 6.74 4.39
CA ILE A 38 -2.02 6.23 3.64
C ILE A 38 -3.07 7.32 3.44
N LEU A 39 -3.43 8.05 4.49
CA LEU A 39 -4.45 9.10 4.40
C LEU A 39 -4.03 10.26 3.49
N VAL A 40 -2.79 10.73 3.63
CA VAL A 40 -2.25 11.81 2.79
C VAL A 40 -2.11 11.32 1.35
N GLY A 41 -1.61 10.09 1.15
CA GLY A 41 -1.50 9.48 -0.17
C GLY A 41 -2.86 9.33 -0.85
N TYR A 42 -3.86 8.80 -0.15
CA TYR A 42 -5.24 8.72 -0.62
C TYR A 42 -5.77 10.09 -1.06
N ARG A 43 -5.70 11.07 -0.15
CA ARG A 43 -6.15 12.44 -0.43
C ARG A 43 -5.43 13.05 -1.63
N TYR A 44 -4.12 12.81 -1.77
CA TYR A 44 -3.34 13.31 -2.88
C TYR A 44 -3.80 12.73 -4.22
N VAL A 45 -4.02 11.41 -4.30
CA VAL A 45 -4.51 10.74 -5.51
C VAL A 45 -5.92 11.21 -5.88
N VAL A 46 -6.83 11.32 -4.90
CA VAL A 46 -8.21 11.76 -5.11
C VAL A 46 -8.26 13.20 -5.61
N LEU A 47 -7.53 14.13 -4.97
CA LEU A 47 -7.51 15.53 -5.36
C LEU A 47 -6.93 15.76 -6.76
N ARG A 48 -5.90 14.98 -7.13
CA ARG A 48 -5.25 15.06 -8.45
C ARG A 48 -5.92 14.20 -9.51
N LYS A 49 -6.91 13.37 -9.11
CA LYS A 49 -7.61 12.42 -10.01
C LYS A 49 -6.63 11.53 -10.78
N ASN A 50 -5.50 11.24 -10.18
CA ASN A 50 -4.42 10.44 -10.76
C ASN A 50 -3.95 10.91 -12.15
N ALA A 51 -3.97 12.23 -12.41
CA ALA A 51 -3.69 12.80 -13.75
C ALA A 51 -2.24 12.51 -14.22
N ASN A 52 -1.28 12.50 -13.30
CA ASN A 52 0.15 12.27 -13.56
C ASN A 52 0.67 10.98 -12.89
N ASN A 53 -0.18 9.96 -12.74
CA ASN A 53 0.14 8.69 -12.08
C ASN A 53 0.54 8.86 -10.61
N GLU A 54 -0.12 9.78 -9.89
CA GLU A 54 0.15 10.06 -8.48
C GLU A 54 0.01 8.80 -7.61
N ALA A 55 -0.90 7.89 -7.98
CA ALA A 55 -1.07 6.62 -7.28
C ALA A 55 0.21 5.77 -7.30
N LEU A 56 0.96 5.78 -8.42
CA LEU A 56 2.23 5.06 -8.54
C LEU A 56 3.30 5.66 -7.60
N PHE A 57 3.39 6.99 -7.52
CA PHE A 57 4.34 7.64 -6.62
C PHE A 57 4.03 7.38 -5.16
N VAL A 58 2.74 7.43 -4.78
CA VAL A 58 2.31 7.12 -3.41
C VAL A 58 2.56 5.65 -3.09
N ALA A 59 2.24 4.73 -3.99
CA ALA A 59 2.51 3.30 -3.82
C ALA A 59 4.02 3.03 -3.64
N ALA A 60 4.87 3.64 -4.48
CA ALA A 60 6.32 3.52 -4.36
C ALA A 60 6.83 4.06 -3.01
N TYR A 61 6.25 5.16 -2.52
CA TYR A 61 6.59 5.70 -1.21
C TYR A 61 6.19 4.75 -0.06
N ILE A 62 5.00 4.14 -0.12
CA ILE A 62 4.56 3.16 0.88
C ILE A 62 5.49 1.94 0.90
N VAL A 63 5.86 1.42 -0.28
CA VAL A 63 6.82 0.31 -0.39
C VAL A 63 8.17 0.68 0.20
N GLY A 64 8.68 1.88 -0.09
CA GLY A 64 9.94 2.36 0.49
C GLY A 64 9.90 2.52 2.01
N ALA A 65 8.75 2.95 2.55
CA ALA A 65 8.54 3.11 3.98
C ALA A 65 8.29 1.77 4.71
N GLU A 66 7.92 0.69 4.01
CA GLU A 66 7.53 -0.59 4.62
C GLU A 66 8.60 -1.16 5.54
N VAL A 67 9.85 -1.17 5.10
CA VAL A 67 10.98 -1.69 5.90
C VAL A 67 11.12 -0.91 7.20
N PHE A 68 11.08 0.42 7.10
CA PHE A 68 11.17 1.29 8.26
C PHE A 68 9.99 1.06 9.23
N LEU A 69 8.76 0.97 8.73
CA LEU A 69 7.57 0.72 9.53
C LEU A 69 7.60 -0.65 10.22
N ARG A 70 8.18 -1.68 9.58
CA ARG A 70 8.39 -3.00 10.19
C ARG A 70 9.39 -2.95 11.33
N MET A 71 10.51 -2.25 11.13
CA MET A 71 11.57 -2.13 12.14
C MET A 71 11.13 -1.31 13.36
N THR A 72 10.19 -0.39 13.19
CA THR A 72 9.69 0.51 14.25
C THR A 72 8.33 0.09 14.81
N GLU A 73 7.84 -1.12 14.50
CA GLU A 73 6.53 -1.62 14.91
C GLU A 73 5.35 -0.70 14.53
N GLY A 74 5.52 0.08 13.47
CA GLY A 74 4.52 0.99 12.94
C GLY A 74 3.37 0.30 12.20
N ASN A 75 3.57 -0.94 11.75
CA ASN A 75 2.55 -1.71 11.07
C ASN A 75 1.48 -2.21 12.07
N PHE A 76 0.20 -2.07 11.70
CA PHE A 76 -0.91 -2.61 12.49
C PHE A 76 -1.06 -4.12 12.34
N PHE A 77 -0.60 -4.68 11.21
CA PHE A 77 -0.58 -6.10 10.88
C PHE A 77 0.47 -6.34 9.79
N GLU A 78 0.91 -7.59 9.62
CA GLU A 78 2.04 -7.95 8.75
C GLU A 78 1.91 -7.46 7.29
N GLN A 79 0.68 -7.43 6.75
CA GLN A 79 0.42 -7.07 5.35
C GLN A 79 -0.07 -5.61 5.18
N PHE A 80 0.09 -4.76 6.19
CA PHE A 80 -0.45 -3.39 6.20
C PHE A 80 -0.03 -2.57 4.98
N ALA A 81 1.26 -2.55 4.65
CA ALA A 81 1.77 -1.81 3.50
C ALA A 81 1.23 -2.33 2.17
N LYS A 82 1.11 -3.66 2.01
CA LYS A 82 0.58 -4.28 0.79
C LYS A 82 -0.89 -3.89 0.55
N TYR A 83 -1.72 -3.90 1.60
CA TYR A 83 -3.11 -3.42 1.49
C TYR A 83 -3.16 -1.93 1.18
N GLY A 84 -2.27 -1.13 1.78
CA GLY A 84 -2.14 0.28 1.47
C GLY A 84 -1.82 0.54 0.00
N VAL A 85 -0.80 -0.14 -0.52
CA VAL A 85 -0.41 -0.08 -1.94
C VAL A 85 -1.56 -0.49 -2.84
N MET A 86 -2.18 -1.65 -2.58
CA MET A 86 -3.28 -2.17 -3.37
C MET A 86 -4.46 -1.18 -3.40
N GLY A 87 -4.84 -0.63 -2.24
CA GLY A 87 -5.93 0.34 -2.17
C GLY A 87 -5.63 1.62 -2.94
N ILE A 88 -4.43 2.17 -2.84
CA ILE A 88 -4.01 3.38 -3.55
C ILE A 88 -4.00 3.15 -5.08
N LEU A 89 -3.47 2.01 -5.52
CA LEU A 89 -3.42 1.70 -6.95
C LEU A 89 -4.81 1.43 -7.53
N LEU A 90 -5.69 0.72 -6.79
CA LEU A 90 -7.09 0.54 -7.20
C LEU A 90 -7.81 1.87 -7.38
N ILE A 91 -7.63 2.82 -6.48
CA ILE A 91 -8.20 4.17 -6.61
C ILE A 91 -7.62 4.88 -7.83
N GLY A 92 -6.32 4.77 -8.06
CA GLY A 92 -5.67 5.29 -9.26
C GLY A 92 -6.27 4.74 -10.55
N MET A 93 -6.56 3.43 -10.57
CA MET A 93 -7.21 2.75 -11.71
C MET A 93 -8.66 3.20 -11.90
N ILE A 94 -9.42 3.46 -10.84
CA ILE A 94 -10.78 4.00 -10.95
C ILE A 94 -10.78 5.35 -11.67
N TYR A 95 -9.80 6.21 -11.42
CA TYR A 95 -9.72 7.52 -12.09
C TYR A 95 -9.16 7.47 -13.53
N ARG A 96 -8.21 6.57 -13.79
CA ARG A 96 -7.54 6.46 -15.12
C ARG A 96 -8.15 5.40 -16.03
N GLY A 97 -8.98 4.52 -15.48
CA GLY A 97 -9.52 3.36 -16.16
C GLY A 97 -8.62 2.12 -16.03
N PHE A 98 -9.21 0.99 -16.34
CA PHE A 98 -8.53 -0.31 -16.32
C PHE A 98 -7.89 -0.60 -17.66
N SER A 99 -6.63 -1.03 -17.65
CA SER A 99 -5.95 -1.46 -18.87
C SER A 99 -6.59 -2.75 -19.42
N LYS A 100 -6.82 -2.80 -20.73
CA LYS A 100 -7.27 -4.03 -21.40
C LYS A 100 -6.27 -5.18 -21.24
N ASN A 101 -5.00 -4.87 -21.08
CA ASN A 101 -3.93 -5.86 -20.89
C ASN A 101 -4.01 -6.52 -19.51
N ALA A 102 -4.71 -5.93 -18.53
CA ALA A 102 -4.94 -6.49 -17.21
C ALA A 102 -6.12 -7.50 -17.18
N LEU A 103 -6.91 -7.60 -18.25
CA LEU A 103 -8.08 -8.47 -18.33
C LEU A 103 -7.77 -9.94 -17.95
N PRO A 104 -6.70 -10.60 -18.42
CA PRO A 104 -6.39 -11.97 -18.03
C PRO A 104 -6.20 -12.15 -16.54
N TYR A 105 -5.59 -11.17 -15.88
CA TYR A 105 -5.38 -11.19 -14.42
C TYR A 105 -6.71 -11.04 -13.66
N TRP A 106 -7.62 -10.18 -14.15
CA TRP A 106 -8.96 -10.05 -13.58
C TRP A 106 -9.77 -11.34 -13.70
N ILE A 107 -9.71 -12.01 -14.86
CA ILE A 107 -10.35 -13.31 -15.07
C ILE A 107 -9.76 -14.33 -14.09
N PHE A 108 -8.44 -14.38 -13.96
CA PHE A 108 -7.78 -15.26 -12.99
C PHE A 108 -8.25 -15.00 -11.55
N GLY A 109 -8.33 -13.72 -11.14
CA GLY A 109 -8.84 -13.35 -9.83
C GLY A 109 -10.30 -13.77 -9.60
N LEU A 110 -11.16 -13.61 -10.60
CA LEU A 110 -12.54 -14.08 -10.54
C LEU A 110 -12.63 -15.61 -10.40
N LEU A 111 -11.75 -16.35 -11.06
CA LEU A 111 -11.69 -17.82 -10.94
C LEU A 111 -11.22 -18.29 -9.56
N LEU A 112 -10.52 -17.44 -8.79
CA LEU A 112 -10.16 -17.77 -7.41
C LEU A 112 -11.31 -17.57 -6.42
N LEU A 113 -12.35 -16.80 -6.75
CA LEU A 113 -13.49 -16.56 -5.86
C LEU A 113 -14.18 -17.85 -5.40
N PRO A 114 -14.47 -18.84 -6.27
CA PRO A 114 -15.07 -20.11 -5.82
C PRO A 114 -14.21 -20.84 -4.79
N ALA A 115 -12.89 -20.84 -4.95
CA ALA A 115 -11.98 -21.47 -4.00
C ALA A 115 -12.02 -20.79 -2.62
N ILE A 116 -12.19 -19.47 -2.59
CA ILE A 116 -12.35 -18.68 -1.37
C ILE A 116 -13.67 -19.06 -0.68
N PHE A 117 -14.78 -19.12 -1.45
CA PHE A 117 -16.08 -19.54 -0.92
C PHE A 117 -16.02 -20.95 -0.34
N LEU A 118 -15.44 -21.90 -1.05
CA LEU A 118 -15.26 -23.27 -0.56
C LEU A 118 -14.42 -23.32 0.71
N SER A 119 -13.40 -22.51 0.83
CA SER A 119 -12.57 -22.41 2.05
C SER A 119 -13.38 -21.94 3.25
N PHE A 120 -14.36 -21.08 3.09
CA PHE A 120 -15.26 -20.64 4.16
C PHE A 120 -16.16 -21.77 4.68
N PHE A 121 -16.54 -22.71 3.83
CA PHE A 121 -17.42 -23.81 4.21
C PHE A 121 -16.68 -25.04 4.74
N THR A 122 -15.42 -25.23 4.35
CA THR A 122 -14.65 -26.44 4.69
C THR A 122 -13.74 -26.26 5.89
N LEU A 123 -13.36 -25.05 6.20
CA LEU A 123 -12.43 -24.74 7.30
C LEU A 123 -13.20 -24.00 8.39
N ASN A 124 -13.15 -24.49 9.63
CA ASN A 124 -13.65 -23.75 10.78
C ASN A 124 -12.93 -22.39 10.88
N PHE A 125 -13.64 -21.36 11.33
CA PHE A 125 -13.16 -19.95 11.40
C PHE A 125 -11.94 -19.78 12.33
N ASP A 126 -10.84 -20.46 12.03
CA ASP A 126 -9.60 -20.43 12.79
C ASP A 126 -8.54 -19.53 12.12
N THR A 127 -7.48 -19.22 12.85
CA THR A 127 -6.38 -18.34 12.44
C THR A 127 -5.73 -18.75 11.11
N ASP A 128 -5.77 -20.04 10.77
CA ASP A 128 -5.19 -20.59 9.56
C ASP A 128 -5.98 -20.24 8.29
N ILE A 129 -7.29 -20.04 8.37
CA ILE A 129 -8.12 -19.55 7.25
C ILE A 129 -7.73 -18.11 6.89
N ARG A 130 -7.53 -17.26 7.88
CA ARG A 130 -7.13 -15.87 7.64
C ARG A 130 -5.80 -15.81 6.90
N LYS A 131 -4.85 -16.68 7.26
CA LYS A 131 -3.57 -16.81 6.57
C LYS A 131 -3.75 -17.34 5.14
N ALA A 132 -4.49 -18.43 4.95
CA ALA A 132 -4.71 -19.03 3.64
C ALA A 132 -5.42 -18.07 2.67
N ILE A 133 -6.48 -17.38 3.10
CA ILE A 133 -7.18 -16.37 2.30
C ILE A 133 -6.25 -15.21 1.98
N THR A 134 -5.54 -14.69 2.99
CA THR A 134 -4.62 -13.56 2.83
C THR A 134 -3.53 -13.88 1.81
N PHE A 135 -2.87 -15.04 1.91
CA PHE A 135 -1.80 -15.42 0.98
C PHE A 135 -2.31 -15.71 -0.43
N ASN A 136 -3.46 -16.37 -0.56
CA ASN A 136 -3.99 -16.78 -1.88
C ASN A 136 -4.67 -15.63 -2.64
N ILE A 137 -5.17 -14.60 -1.96
CA ILE A 137 -5.85 -13.46 -2.59
C ILE A 137 -4.88 -12.31 -2.85
N ILE A 138 -4.01 -11.98 -1.90
CA ILE A 138 -3.14 -10.81 -2.01
C ILE A 138 -2.15 -10.95 -3.18
N GLY A 139 -1.57 -12.13 -3.37
CA GLY A 139 -0.63 -12.37 -4.47
C GLY A 139 -1.23 -12.01 -5.83
N PRO A 140 -2.33 -12.66 -6.26
CA PRO A 140 -2.99 -12.36 -7.52
C PRO A 140 -3.47 -10.91 -7.63
N ILE A 141 -4.06 -10.33 -6.58
CA ILE A 141 -4.57 -8.96 -6.64
C ILE A 141 -3.43 -7.94 -6.79
N THR A 142 -2.30 -8.15 -6.11
CA THR A 142 -1.13 -7.28 -6.31
C THR A 142 -0.54 -7.35 -7.71
N LEU A 143 -0.73 -8.46 -8.43
CA LEU A 143 -0.33 -8.59 -9.83
C LEU A 143 -1.31 -7.95 -10.81
N MET A 144 -2.59 -7.75 -10.39
CA MET A 144 -3.64 -7.13 -11.22
C MET A 144 -3.58 -5.61 -11.21
N VAL A 145 -3.01 -5.02 -10.18
CA VAL A 145 -2.98 -3.60 -9.88
C VAL A 145 -1.62 -3.02 -10.22
#